data_86e097fc5ddaf4b9121abad07f0cbd94
#
_entry.id   86e097fc5ddaf4b9121abad07f0cbd94
#
_cell.length_a   1.000
_cell.length_b   1.000
_cell.length_c   1.000
_cell.angle_alpha   90.00
_cell.angle_beta   90.00
_cell.angle_gamma   90.00
#
_symmetry.space_group_name_H-M   'P 1'
#
loop_
_entity.id
_entity.type
_entity.pdbx_description
1 polymer ?
#
loop_
_entity_poly.entity_id
_entity_poly.type
_entity_poly.pdbx_seq_one_letter_code
_entity_poly.pdbx_strand_id
1 'polypeptide(L)'
;MEFKIPSKVEKLGEDIHPHELKYHHKRVGITKEFTFDSAHHLHCYEGKCKNLHGHTYKLIITISGYVDHVGISVDFGDVKRIYEYTIKDKLDHRYLNEVLPNMNTTAENMIVWIWEQLDDSLDKEGLKAAGQRLEELVLYETPTSYATLKREWMEEDE
;
A
#
# COMPACT_ATOMS: atom_id res chain seq x y z
N MET A 1 -15.56 44.37 3.88
CA MET A 1 -15.78 43.32 2.85
C MET A 1 -16.73 42.28 3.44
N GLU A 2 -17.86 42.12 2.84
CA GLU A 2 -18.80 41.10 3.27
C GLU A 2 -18.40 39.75 2.71
N PHE A 3 -18.23 38.77 3.58
CA PHE A 3 -17.89 37.41 3.19
C PHE A 3 -19.16 36.65 2.82
N LYS A 4 -19.26 36.17 1.58
CA LYS A 4 -20.40 35.37 1.12
C LYS A 4 -20.00 33.90 0.95
N ILE A 5 -20.77 33.01 1.54
CA ILE A 5 -20.61 31.57 1.33
C ILE A 5 -21.15 31.25 -0.07
N PRO A 6 -20.39 30.56 -0.94
CA PRO A 6 -20.90 30.15 -2.26
C PRO A 6 -22.15 29.29 -2.13
N SER A 7 -23.14 29.52 -3.02
CA SER A 7 -24.42 28.81 -2.98
C SER A 7 -24.30 27.29 -3.08
N LYS A 8 -23.27 26.78 -3.77
CA LYS A 8 -23.02 25.34 -3.86
C LYS A 8 -22.60 24.74 -2.51
N VAL A 9 -21.90 25.51 -1.66
CA VAL A 9 -21.56 25.08 -0.30
C VAL A 9 -22.79 24.98 0.57
N GLU A 10 -23.74 25.91 0.42
CA GLU A 10 -25.00 25.91 1.16
C GLU A 10 -25.86 24.67 0.85
N LYS A 11 -25.77 24.17 -0.39
CA LYS A 11 -26.52 22.98 -0.84
C LYS A 11 -25.89 21.66 -0.44
N LEU A 12 -24.58 21.61 -0.20
CA LEU A 12 -23.81 20.42 0.20
C LEU A 12 -24.15 19.15 -0.62
N GLY A 13 -24.24 19.31 -1.95
CA GLY A 13 -24.48 18.20 -2.85
C GLY A 13 -25.95 17.87 -3.13
N GLU A 14 -26.88 18.59 -2.55
CA GLU A 14 -28.32 18.43 -2.86
C GLU A 14 -28.71 18.97 -4.25
N ASP A 15 -27.81 19.74 -4.88
CA ASP A 15 -27.98 20.37 -6.17
C ASP A 15 -27.60 19.49 -7.38
N ILE A 16 -27.00 18.33 -7.13
CA ILE A 16 -26.51 17.42 -8.19
C ILE A 16 -27.06 16.01 -7.95
N HIS A 17 -27.76 15.48 -8.97
CA HIS A 17 -28.23 14.10 -8.94
C HIS A 17 -27.13 13.13 -9.40
N PRO A 18 -27.16 11.86 -8.94
CA PRO A 18 -26.14 10.86 -9.32
C PRO A 18 -25.91 10.72 -10.83
N HIS A 19 -26.97 10.79 -11.64
CA HIS A 19 -26.87 10.67 -13.10
C HIS A 19 -26.22 11.88 -13.78
N GLU A 20 -26.08 13.00 -13.08
CA GLU A 20 -25.41 14.21 -13.57
C GLU A 20 -23.91 14.19 -13.34
N LEU A 21 -23.41 13.28 -12.51
CA LEU A 21 -21.99 13.15 -12.22
C LEU A 21 -21.25 12.58 -13.43
N LYS A 22 -20.16 13.24 -13.78
CA LYS A 22 -19.26 12.78 -14.85
C LYS A 22 -18.09 12.03 -14.27
N TYR A 23 -17.65 10.99 -14.94
CA TYR A 23 -16.46 10.25 -14.62
C TYR A 23 -15.75 9.80 -15.89
N HIS A 24 -14.49 9.45 -15.78
CA HIS A 24 -13.68 9.03 -16.90
C HIS A 24 -13.49 7.50 -16.92
N HIS A 25 -12.93 6.99 -18.02
CA HIS A 25 -12.63 5.57 -18.21
C HIS A 25 -11.13 5.30 -18.26
N LYS A 26 -10.33 6.12 -17.59
CA LYS A 26 -8.89 5.96 -17.48
C LYS A 26 -8.55 5.14 -16.25
N ARG A 27 -7.49 4.33 -16.35
CA ARG A 27 -6.91 3.71 -15.18
C ARG A 27 -6.07 4.74 -14.41
N VAL A 28 -6.27 4.83 -13.12
CA VAL A 28 -5.51 5.71 -12.23
C VAL A 28 -4.92 4.91 -11.09
N GLY A 29 -3.76 5.33 -10.61
CA GLY A 29 -3.15 4.77 -9.41
C GLY A 29 -3.45 5.64 -8.20
N ILE A 30 -3.80 5.01 -7.09
CA ILE A 30 -3.87 5.65 -5.78
C ILE A 30 -2.72 5.13 -4.94
N THR A 31 -2.15 6.02 -4.13
CA THR A 31 -0.99 5.70 -3.30
C THR A 31 -1.24 6.09 -1.87
N LYS A 32 -0.88 5.20 -0.95
CA LYS A 32 -0.95 5.47 0.49
C LYS A 32 0.32 5.00 1.17
N GLU A 33 0.78 5.77 2.15
CA GLU A 33 2.00 5.51 2.90
C GLU A 33 1.69 5.08 4.32
N PHE A 34 2.48 4.12 4.82
CA PHE A 34 2.37 3.59 6.17
C PHE A 34 3.74 3.41 6.79
N THR A 35 3.82 3.48 8.11
CA THR A 35 5.04 3.18 8.84
C THR A 35 4.80 2.06 9.85
N PHE A 36 5.82 1.24 10.07
CA PHE A 36 5.83 0.24 11.12
C PHE A 36 7.26 0.07 11.67
N ASP A 37 7.35 -0.31 12.93
CA ASP A 37 8.63 -0.51 13.62
C ASP A 37 8.88 -1.99 13.82
N SER A 38 10.09 -2.45 13.47
CA SER A 38 10.45 -3.86 13.60
C SER A 38 11.93 -4.03 13.85
N ALA A 39 12.30 -5.16 14.45
CA ALA A 39 13.68 -5.55 14.67
C ALA A 39 14.03 -6.75 13.81
N HIS A 40 15.27 -6.85 13.40
CA HIS A 40 15.77 -7.97 12.61
C HIS A 40 17.30 -8.11 12.72
N HIS A 41 17.80 -9.20 12.16
CA HIS A 41 19.21 -9.38 11.87
C HIS A 41 19.38 -10.18 10.57
N LEU A 42 20.56 -10.12 9.97
CA LEU A 42 20.86 -10.87 8.75
C LEU A 42 21.73 -12.09 9.06
N HIS A 43 21.36 -13.21 8.47
CA HIS A 43 22.15 -14.45 8.50
C HIS A 43 23.24 -14.42 7.43
N CYS A 44 24.36 -15.09 7.69
CA CYS A 44 25.45 -15.27 6.70
C CYS A 44 25.94 -13.95 6.09
N TYR A 45 25.97 -12.89 6.90
CA TYR A 45 26.34 -11.54 6.48
C TYR A 45 27.53 -11.02 7.32
N GLU A 46 28.56 -10.55 6.62
CA GLU A 46 29.80 -10.00 7.21
C GLU A 46 29.68 -8.49 7.38
N GLY A 47 29.00 -8.03 8.42
CA GLY A 47 28.82 -6.62 8.71
C GLY A 47 27.98 -6.41 9.96
N LYS A 48 27.80 -5.15 10.36
CA LYS A 48 27.05 -4.80 11.58
C LYS A 48 25.58 -5.26 11.54
N CYS A 49 25.00 -5.45 10.35
CA CYS A 49 23.61 -5.89 10.19
C CYS A 49 23.38 -7.35 10.60
N LYS A 50 24.42 -8.14 10.84
CA LYS A 50 24.29 -9.46 11.46
C LYS A 50 23.83 -9.38 12.93
N ASN A 51 24.01 -8.25 13.58
CA ASN A 51 23.57 -8.01 14.95
C ASN A 51 22.10 -7.58 14.97
N LEU A 52 21.40 -7.92 16.05
CA LEU A 52 20.02 -7.49 16.25
C LEU A 52 19.94 -5.96 16.28
N HIS A 53 19.08 -5.39 15.47
CA HIS A 53 18.82 -3.96 15.41
C HIS A 53 17.39 -3.71 14.89
N GLY A 54 16.94 -2.47 14.96
CA GLY A 54 15.60 -2.09 14.55
C GLY A 54 15.57 -0.94 13.58
N HIS A 55 14.46 -0.85 12.86
CA HIS A 55 14.16 0.23 11.92
C HIS A 55 12.72 0.68 12.04
N THR A 56 12.47 1.93 11.69
CA THR A 56 11.13 2.39 11.32
C THR A 56 11.00 2.27 9.81
N TYR A 57 10.27 1.26 9.38
CA TYR A 57 10.00 1.02 7.95
C TYR A 57 8.91 1.95 7.46
N LYS A 58 9.01 2.38 6.19
CA LYS A 58 7.91 3.06 5.51
C LYS A 58 7.54 2.26 4.27
N LEU A 59 6.28 1.85 4.20
CA LEU A 59 5.72 1.13 3.06
C LEU A 59 4.81 2.05 2.27
N ILE A 60 5.09 2.19 0.97
CA ILE A 60 4.27 2.96 0.03
C ILE A 60 3.58 1.97 -0.89
N ILE A 61 2.25 1.98 -0.90
CA ILE A 61 1.42 1.05 -1.67
C ILE A 61 0.71 1.83 -2.76
N THR A 62 0.87 1.43 -4.02
CA THR A 62 0.14 1.98 -5.16
C THR A 62 -0.76 0.90 -5.77
N ILE A 63 -2.05 1.18 -5.82
CA ILE A 63 -3.08 0.32 -6.41
C ILE A 63 -3.74 1.08 -7.55
N SER A 64 -3.85 0.46 -8.72
CA SER A 64 -4.53 1.08 -9.85
C SER A 64 -5.88 0.44 -10.12
N GLY A 65 -6.78 1.21 -10.72
CA GLY A 65 -8.08 0.75 -11.14
C GLY A 65 -8.84 1.81 -11.90
N TYR A 66 -10.02 1.44 -12.32
CA TYR A 66 -10.97 2.37 -12.94
C TYR A 66 -11.86 2.96 -11.86
N VAL A 67 -12.29 4.19 -12.05
CA VAL A 67 -13.20 4.84 -11.11
C VAL A 67 -14.64 4.36 -11.33
N ASP A 68 -15.40 4.35 -10.25
CA ASP A 68 -16.85 4.12 -10.32
C ASP A 68 -17.60 5.39 -10.69
N HIS A 69 -18.93 5.32 -10.64
CA HIS A 69 -19.81 6.44 -11.02
C HIS A 69 -19.69 7.68 -10.12
N VAL A 70 -19.06 7.56 -8.96
CA VAL A 70 -18.76 8.70 -8.07
C VAL A 70 -17.29 9.12 -8.11
N GLY A 71 -16.48 8.50 -8.97
CA GLY A 71 -15.10 8.89 -9.19
C GLY A 71 -14.10 8.23 -8.24
N ILE A 72 -14.46 7.12 -7.60
CA ILE A 72 -13.59 6.40 -6.67
C ILE A 72 -13.15 5.07 -7.29
N SER A 73 -11.83 4.84 -7.34
CA SER A 73 -11.26 3.55 -7.75
C SER A 73 -11.16 2.60 -6.56
N VAL A 74 -10.39 2.99 -5.56
CA VAL A 74 -10.27 2.28 -4.28
C VAL A 74 -10.31 3.33 -3.18
N ASP A 75 -11.13 3.12 -2.17
CA ASP A 75 -11.18 4.02 -1.02
C ASP A 75 -9.89 3.93 -0.21
N PHE A 76 -9.31 5.07 0.15
CA PHE A 76 -8.09 5.12 0.97
C PHE A 76 -8.27 4.42 2.32
N GLY A 77 -9.49 4.46 2.89
CA GLY A 77 -9.81 3.76 4.13
C GLY A 77 -9.74 2.24 3.98
N ASP A 78 -10.13 1.71 2.81
CA ASP A 78 -10.02 0.29 2.51
C ASP A 78 -8.55 -0.14 2.36
N VAL A 79 -7.72 0.68 1.73
CA VAL A 79 -6.27 0.42 1.63
C VAL A 79 -5.66 0.36 3.03
N LYS A 80 -6.02 1.29 3.91
CA LYS A 80 -5.56 1.31 5.30
C LYS A 80 -5.98 0.05 6.04
N ARG A 81 -7.22 -0.35 5.94
CA ARG A 81 -7.76 -1.55 6.59
C ARG A 81 -7.04 -2.82 6.10
N ILE A 82 -6.85 -2.95 4.79
CA ILE A 82 -6.13 -4.09 4.20
C ILE A 82 -4.68 -4.12 4.68
N TYR A 83 -4.00 -2.98 4.68
CA TYR A 83 -2.64 -2.88 5.20
C TYR A 83 -2.58 -3.30 6.68
N GLU A 84 -3.50 -2.84 7.50
CA GLU A 84 -3.47 -3.11 8.94
C GLU A 84 -3.58 -4.61 9.23
N TYR A 85 -4.56 -5.32 8.68
CA TYR A 85 -4.70 -6.75 8.97
C TYR A 85 -3.71 -7.63 8.19
N THR A 86 -3.22 -7.17 7.04
CA THR A 86 -2.32 -7.98 6.20
C THR A 86 -0.86 -7.82 6.61
N ILE A 87 -0.43 -6.60 6.90
CA ILE A 87 0.99 -6.27 7.14
C ILE A 87 1.23 -5.82 8.58
N LYS A 88 0.54 -4.78 9.04
CA LYS A 88 0.79 -4.17 10.36
C LYS A 88 0.65 -5.19 11.49
N ASP A 89 -0.42 -5.96 11.51
CA ASP A 89 -0.69 -6.93 12.58
C ASP A 89 0.37 -8.04 12.64
N LYS A 90 1.06 -8.29 11.52
CA LYS A 90 2.09 -9.32 11.43
C LYS A 90 3.50 -8.79 11.69
N LEU A 91 3.79 -7.56 11.31
CA LEU A 91 5.15 -7.03 11.29
C LEU A 91 5.45 -5.94 12.32
N ASP A 92 4.44 -5.12 12.68
CA ASP A 92 4.65 -3.98 13.56
C ASP A 92 4.97 -4.43 14.99
N HIS A 93 6.03 -3.87 15.57
CA HIS A 93 6.54 -4.23 16.89
C HIS A 93 6.88 -5.71 17.03
N ARG A 94 7.43 -6.30 15.97
CA ARG A 94 7.80 -7.71 15.90
C ARG A 94 9.28 -7.90 15.61
N TYR A 95 9.77 -9.09 15.95
CA TYR A 95 11.06 -9.60 15.49
C TYR A 95 10.84 -10.32 14.15
N LEU A 96 11.28 -9.71 13.06
CA LEU A 96 10.96 -10.16 11.71
C LEU A 96 11.45 -11.57 11.39
N ASN A 97 12.61 -11.95 11.91
CA ASN A 97 13.17 -13.29 11.70
C ASN A 97 12.34 -14.41 12.31
N GLU A 98 11.45 -14.07 13.25
CA GLU A 98 10.52 -15.03 13.85
C GLU A 98 9.23 -15.15 13.05
N VAL A 99 8.71 -14.05 12.52
CA VAL A 99 7.38 -13.99 11.89
C VAL A 99 7.40 -14.18 10.37
N LEU A 100 8.51 -13.87 9.71
CA LEU A 100 8.68 -14.09 8.28
C LEU A 100 9.19 -15.51 8.00
N PRO A 101 9.00 -16.02 6.76
CA PRO A 101 9.62 -17.29 6.36
C PRO A 101 11.13 -17.28 6.56
N ASN A 102 11.76 -18.47 6.56
CA ASN A 102 13.21 -18.62 6.69
C ASN A 102 13.91 -17.98 5.49
N MET A 103 14.24 -16.71 5.63
CA MET A 103 14.96 -15.90 4.64
C MET A 103 15.71 -14.81 5.35
N ASN A 104 16.71 -14.22 4.72
CA ASN A 104 17.24 -12.96 5.23
C ASN A 104 16.17 -11.88 5.10
N THR A 105 15.97 -11.14 6.18
CA THR A 105 14.94 -10.11 6.29
C THR A 105 15.41 -8.78 5.72
N THR A 106 16.03 -8.85 4.54
CA THR A 106 16.40 -7.67 3.75
C THR A 106 15.14 -7.00 3.18
N ALA A 107 15.23 -5.72 2.89
CA ALA A 107 14.13 -5.00 2.22
C ALA A 107 13.76 -5.68 0.90
N GLU A 108 14.76 -6.21 0.17
CA GLU A 108 14.58 -6.89 -1.11
C GLU A 108 13.73 -8.17 -0.98
N ASN A 109 13.97 -8.97 0.05
CA ASN A 109 13.18 -10.16 0.32
C ASN A 109 11.81 -9.84 0.93
N MET A 110 11.78 -8.89 1.85
CA MET A 110 10.55 -8.48 2.51
C MET A 110 9.52 -7.93 1.53
N ILE A 111 9.95 -7.12 0.56
CA ILE A 111 9.03 -6.45 -0.37
C ILE A 111 8.28 -7.46 -1.26
N VAL A 112 8.92 -8.56 -1.63
CA VAL A 112 8.27 -9.64 -2.40
C VAL A 112 7.24 -10.36 -1.54
N TRP A 113 7.60 -10.69 -0.30
CA TRP A 113 6.67 -11.30 0.64
C TRP A 113 5.45 -10.39 0.90
N ILE A 114 5.70 -9.09 1.11
CA ILE A 114 4.63 -8.10 1.32
C ILE A 114 3.71 -8.04 0.09
N TRP A 115 4.29 -8.07 -1.12
CA TRP A 115 3.50 -8.09 -2.35
C TRP A 115 2.55 -9.28 -2.39
N GLU A 116 3.07 -10.47 -2.14
CA GLU A 116 2.27 -11.70 -2.15
C GLU A 116 1.12 -11.64 -1.15
N GLN A 117 1.37 -11.11 0.05
CA GLN A 117 0.34 -10.96 1.06
C GLN A 117 -0.75 -9.96 0.65
N LEU A 118 -0.34 -8.80 0.14
CA LEU A 118 -1.28 -7.77 -0.30
C LEU A 118 -2.08 -8.21 -1.52
N ASP A 119 -1.44 -8.83 -2.50
CA ASP A 119 -2.09 -9.30 -3.70
C ASP A 119 -3.16 -10.36 -3.38
N ASP A 120 -2.86 -11.27 -2.48
CA ASP A 120 -3.81 -12.26 -1.98
C ASP A 120 -5.01 -11.60 -1.26
N SER A 121 -4.75 -10.59 -0.45
CA SER A 121 -5.81 -9.85 0.24
C SER A 121 -6.69 -9.06 -0.72
N LEU A 122 -6.11 -8.44 -1.75
CA LEU A 122 -6.88 -7.76 -2.79
C LEU A 122 -7.78 -8.74 -3.56
N ASP A 123 -7.29 -9.93 -3.82
CA ASP A 123 -8.07 -10.97 -4.49
C ASP A 123 -9.24 -11.45 -3.60
N LYS A 124 -8.98 -11.76 -2.35
CA LYS A 124 -10.00 -12.20 -1.39
C LYS A 124 -11.08 -11.16 -1.14
N GLU A 125 -10.75 -9.89 -1.23
CA GLU A 125 -11.71 -8.79 -1.09
C GLU A 125 -12.49 -8.48 -2.38
N GLY A 126 -12.21 -9.19 -3.47
CA GLY A 126 -12.89 -9.00 -4.75
C GLY A 126 -12.38 -7.80 -5.55
N LEU A 127 -11.33 -7.10 -5.09
CA LEU A 127 -10.80 -5.92 -5.77
C LEU A 127 -10.14 -6.27 -7.10
N LYS A 128 -9.44 -7.40 -7.17
CA LYS A 128 -8.83 -7.86 -8.43
C LYS A 128 -9.89 -8.20 -9.46
N ALA A 129 -10.98 -8.85 -9.05
CA ALA A 129 -12.12 -9.17 -9.93
C ALA A 129 -12.79 -7.89 -10.44
N ALA A 130 -12.78 -6.82 -9.67
CA ALA A 130 -13.32 -5.52 -10.04
C ALA A 130 -12.37 -4.67 -10.91
N GLY A 131 -11.16 -5.19 -11.20
CA GLY A 131 -10.19 -4.54 -12.07
C GLY A 131 -9.11 -3.72 -11.35
N GLN A 132 -9.13 -3.69 -10.02
CA GLN A 132 -8.06 -3.08 -9.25
C GLN A 132 -6.88 -4.04 -9.14
N ARG A 133 -5.67 -3.49 -9.15
CA ARG A 133 -4.45 -4.29 -9.04
C ARG A 133 -3.33 -3.54 -8.36
N LEU A 134 -2.49 -4.29 -7.67
CA LEU A 134 -1.28 -3.75 -7.08
C LEU A 134 -0.29 -3.38 -8.19
N GLU A 135 0.18 -2.14 -8.20
CA GLU A 135 1.07 -1.62 -9.24
C GLU A 135 2.51 -1.49 -8.77
N GLU A 136 2.71 -1.00 -7.56
CA GLU A 136 4.05 -0.73 -7.05
C GLU A 136 4.06 -0.76 -5.53
N LEU A 137 5.16 -1.28 -4.99
CA LEU A 137 5.52 -1.12 -3.59
C LEU A 137 6.89 -0.47 -3.49
N VAL A 138 7.04 0.42 -2.51
CA VAL A 138 8.33 0.94 -2.09
C VAL A 138 8.45 0.69 -0.60
N LEU A 139 9.54 0.04 -0.18
CA LEU A 139 9.79 -0.26 1.22
C LEU A 139 11.09 0.43 1.66
N TYR A 140 10.94 1.47 2.47
CA TYR A 140 12.07 2.15 3.11
C TYR A 140 12.47 1.39 4.37
N GLU A 141 13.72 0.98 4.44
CA GLU A 141 14.33 0.43 5.65
C GLU A 141 14.82 1.59 6.54
N THR A 142 15.42 2.60 5.93
CA THR A 142 15.83 3.86 6.55
C THR A 142 15.25 5.02 5.76
N PRO A 143 15.33 6.27 6.26
CA PRO A 143 14.83 7.43 5.50
C PRO A 143 15.49 7.64 4.13
N THR A 144 16.65 7.03 3.88
CA THR A 144 17.43 7.24 2.65
C THR A 144 17.68 5.96 1.85
N SER A 145 17.19 4.81 2.30
CA SER A 145 17.48 3.51 1.67
C SER A 145 16.20 2.70 1.53
N TYR A 146 15.87 2.33 0.30
CA TYR A 146 14.61 1.65 0.02
C TYR A 146 14.74 0.69 -1.16
N ALA A 147 13.84 -0.30 -1.18
CA ALA A 147 13.63 -1.20 -2.31
C ALA A 147 12.32 -0.83 -3.01
N THR A 148 12.26 -1.07 -4.31
CA THR A 148 11.06 -0.86 -5.13
C THR A 148 10.70 -2.16 -5.83
N LEU A 149 9.41 -2.47 -5.90
CA LEU A 149 8.91 -3.62 -6.66
C LEU A 149 7.70 -3.18 -7.47
N LYS A 150 7.75 -3.47 -8.78
CA LYS A 150 6.68 -3.13 -9.72
C LYS A 150 5.96 -4.38 -10.19
N ARG A 151 4.69 -4.24 -10.52
CA ARG A 151 3.85 -5.35 -11.00
C ARG A 151 4.48 -6.10 -12.16
N GLU A 152 5.05 -5.41 -13.15
CA GLU A 152 5.71 -6.02 -14.30
C GLU A 152 6.90 -6.90 -13.92
N TRP A 153 7.59 -6.57 -12.83
CA TRP A 153 8.72 -7.38 -12.35
C TRP A 153 8.26 -8.64 -11.60
N MET A 154 7.10 -8.57 -10.95
CA MET A 154 6.49 -9.74 -10.32
C MET A 154 5.91 -10.71 -11.35
N GLU A 155 5.57 -10.24 -12.55
CA GLU A 155 5.03 -11.03 -13.64
C GLU A 155 6.12 -11.63 -14.54
N GLU A 156 7.40 -11.26 -14.33
CA GLU A 156 8.52 -11.87 -15.08
C GLU A 156 8.68 -13.34 -14.70
N ASP A 157 8.85 -14.20 -15.71
CA ASP A 157 9.17 -15.62 -15.50
C ASP A 157 10.61 -15.74 -14.98
N GLU A 158 10.82 -16.61 -13.98
CA GLU A 158 12.12 -16.90 -13.43
C GLU A 158 12.99 -17.72 -14.41
#